data_8db4048b564c2b370309a9b4f60fa190
#
_entry.id   8db4048b564c2b370309a9b4f60fa190
#
_cell.length_a   1.000
_cell.length_b   1.000
_cell.length_c   1.000
_cell.angle_alpha   90.00
_cell.angle_beta   90.00
_cell.angle_gamma   90.00
#
_symmetry.space_group_name_H-M   'P 1'
#
loop_
_entity.id
_entity.type
_entity.pdbx_description
1 polymer ?
#
loop_
_entity_poly.entity_id
_entity_poly.type
_entity_poly.pdbx_seq_one_letter_code
_entity_poly.pdbx_strand_id
1 'polypeptide(L)'
;MAEVYKDSKIYCCFALNRLVAALGIDLYQEGLEAKIDAILADRDAFVSKEEIKHEIRSNHYMTNKVVEQLLADGFVTVEAVEGRYRIRITKAGILHIRKYNEFYRRIYAEQIRDHYKYAGLPYWFR
;
A
#
# COMPACT_ATOMS: atom_id res chain seq x y z
N MET A 1 29.20 -5.14 -1.88
CA MET A 1 28.17 -4.46 -2.67
C MET A 1 27.17 -3.78 -1.74
N ALA A 2 26.92 -2.53 -1.97
CA ALA A 2 26.01 -1.78 -1.13
C ALA A 2 24.56 -2.30 -1.32
N GLU A 3 23.83 -2.41 -0.24
CA GLU A 3 22.40 -2.70 -0.30
C GLU A 3 21.65 -1.52 -0.90
N VAL A 4 20.58 -1.82 -1.62
CA VAL A 4 19.69 -0.78 -2.12
C VAL A 4 18.92 -0.22 -0.93
N TYR A 5 19.09 1.08 -0.67
CA TYR A 5 18.43 1.76 0.42
C TYR A 5 16.94 1.95 0.13
N LYS A 6 16.10 1.54 1.08
CA LYS A 6 14.66 1.73 1.02
C LYS A 6 14.22 2.61 2.18
N ASP A 7 13.69 3.78 1.88
CA ASP A 7 13.16 4.66 2.91
C ASP A 7 11.70 4.35 3.24
N SER A 8 11.16 5.02 4.25
CA SER A 8 9.79 4.76 4.69
C SER A 8 8.74 5.12 3.63
N LYS A 9 9.05 6.02 2.71
CA LYS A 9 8.11 6.42 1.65
C LYS A 9 7.85 5.28 0.68
N ILE A 10 8.90 4.56 0.29
CA ILE A 10 8.72 3.44 -0.63
C ILE A 10 7.99 2.28 0.07
N TYR A 11 8.22 2.08 1.35
CA TYR A 11 7.46 1.09 2.12
C TYR A 11 5.98 1.46 2.19
N CYS A 12 5.65 2.74 2.37
CA CYS A 12 4.26 3.21 2.31
C CYS A 12 3.63 2.94 0.95
N CYS A 13 4.37 3.12 -0.12
CA CYS A 13 3.91 2.79 -1.47
C CYS A 13 3.56 1.30 -1.58
N PHE A 14 4.44 0.42 -1.12
CA PHE A 14 4.18 -1.02 -1.15
C PHE A 14 2.93 -1.38 -0.34
N ALA A 15 2.80 -0.81 0.85
CA ALA A 15 1.66 -1.08 1.73
C ALA A 15 0.34 -0.61 1.13
N LEU A 16 0.30 0.60 0.58
CA LEU A 16 -0.91 1.13 -0.05
C LEU A 16 -1.32 0.32 -1.28
N ASN A 17 -0.37 -0.08 -2.10
CA ASN A 17 -0.67 -0.93 -3.27
C ASN A 17 -1.16 -2.32 -2.84
N ARG A 18 -0.67 -2.86 -1.73
CA ARG A 18 -1.18 -4.12 -1.18
C ARG A 18 -2.64 -3.99 -0.75
N LEU A 19 -2.98 -2.84 -0.13
CA LEU A 19 -4.36 -2.55 0.27
C LEU A 19 -5.28 -2.39 -0.93
N VAL A 20 -4.82 -1.74 -1.99
CA VAL A 20 -5.58 -1.63 -3.24
C VAL A 20 -5.84 -3.02 -3.84
N ALA A 21 -4.83 -3.90 -3.80
CA ALA A 21 -4.98 -5.27 -4.27
C ALA A 21 -6.05 -6.04 -3.47
N ALA A 22 -6.08 -5.85 -2.15
CA ALA A 22 -7.09 -6.47 -1.30
C ALA A 22 -8.50 -5.96 -1.63
N LEU A 23 -8.61 -4.70 -2.03
CA LEU A 23 -9.88 -4.11 -2.44
C LEU A 23 -10.34 -4.64 -3.80
N GLY A 24 -9.41 -5.11 -4.63
CA GLY A 24 -9.73 -5.73 -5.92
C GLY A 24 -10.18 -4.76 -7.00
N ILE A 25 -9.71 -3.52 -6.96
CA ILE A 25 -10.06 -2.51 -7.96
C ILE A 25 -8.91 -2.29 -8.94
N ASP A 26 -9.26 -1.84 -10.14
CA ASP A 26 -8.29 -1.29 -11.07
C ASP A 26 -8.08 0.19 -10.74
N LEU A 27 -6.90 0.52 -10.23
CA LEU A 27 -6.57 1.86 -9.77
C LEU A 27 -6.67 2.91 -10.88
N TYR A 28 -6.48 2.48 -12.13
CA TYR A 28 -6.44 3.39 -13.29
C TYR A 28 -7.71 3.34 -14.13
N GLN A 29 -8.77 2.69 -13.62
CA GLN A 29 -10.04 2.66 -14.34
C GLN A 29 -10.62 4.06 -14.50
N GLU A 30 -11.27 4.29 -15.61
CA GLU A 30 -11.92 5.57 -15.88
C GLU A 30 -13.08 5.79 -14.91
N GLY A 31 -13.19 7.02 -14.39
CA GLY A 31 -14.27 7.38 -13.48
C GLY A 31 -14.14 6.80 -12.07
N LEU A 32 -12.96 6.29 -11.69
CA LEU A 32 -12.76 5.70 -10.36
C LEU A 32 -13.15 6.64 -9.23
N GLU A 33 -12.78 7.91 -9.32
CA GLU A 33 -13.02 8.87 -8.23
C GLU A 33 -14.50 8.96 -7.86
N ALA A 34 -15.38 8.93 -8.84
CA ALA A 34 -16.83 8.97 -8.60
C ALA A 34 -17.37 7.67 -7.99
N LYS A 35 -16.64 6.57 -8.09
CA LYS A 35 -17.06 5.24 -7.63
C LYS A 35 -16.48 4.83 -6.29
N ILE A 36 -15.46 5.53 -5.79
CA ILE A 36 -14.72 5.11 -4.61
C ILE A 36 -15.61 4.92 -3.37
N ASP A 37 -16.49 5.88 -3.09
CA ASP A 37 -17.33 5.82 -1.90
C ASP A 37 -18.22 4.57 -1.91
N ALA A 38 -18.81 4.26 -3.06
CA ALA A 38 -19.64 3.07 -3.22
C ALA A 38 -18.82 1.78 -3.09
N ILE A 39 -17.63 1.75 -3.66
CA ILE A 39 -16.73 0.59 -3.57
C ILE A 39 -16.34 0.34 -2.13
N LEU A 40 -15.94 1.36 -1.39
CA LEU A 40 -15.54 1.23 0.02
C LEU A 40 -16.72 0.81 0.90
N ALA A 41 -17.92 1.28 0.61
CA ALA A 41 -19.12 0.88 1.35
C ALA A 41 -19.54 -0.57 1.07
N ASP A 42 -19.30 -1.04 -0.14
CA ASP A 42 -19.73 -2.36 -0.60
C ASP A 42 -18.76 -3.49 -0.24
N ARG A 43 -17.47 -3.19 -0.14
CA ARG A 43 -16.43 -4.20 0.06
C ARG A 43 -15.83 -4.15 1.46
N ASP A 44 -15.80 -5.30 2.13
CA ASP A 44 -15.16 -5.45 3.44
C ASP A 44 -13.71 -5.90 3.22
N ALA A 45 -12.88 -5.01 2.69
CA ALA A 45 -11.50 -5.31 2.36
C ALA A 45 -10.55 -4.73 3.40
N PHE A 46 -9.68 -5.58 3.94
CA PHE A 46 -8.67 -5.19 4.91
C PHE A 46 -7.46 -6.12 4.80
N VAL A 47 -6.35 -5.68 5.36
CA VAL A 47 -5.16 -6.53 5.52
C VAL A 47 -4.72 -6.48 6.98
N SER A 48 -3.98 -7.50 7.40
CA SER A 48 -3.38 -7.57 8.73
C SER A 48 -2.02 -6.87 8.72
N LYS A 49 -1.50 -6.58 9.91
CA LYS A 49 -0.11 -6.10 10.04
C LYS A 49 0.89 -7.12 9.48
N GLU A 50 0.60 -8.41 9.64
CA GLU A 50 1.45 -9.47 9.12
C GLU A 50 1.52 -9.45 7.60
N GLU A 51 0.40 -9.20 6.94
CA GLU A 51 0.35 -9.06 5.48
C GLU A 51 1.14 -7.83 5.00
N ILE A 52 1.04 -6.72 5.73
CA ILE A 52 1.85 -5.53 5.43
C ILE A 52 3.33 -5.84 5.62
N LYS A 53 3.70 -6.46 6.71
CA LYS A 53 5.08 -6.86 6.99
C LYS A 53 5.67 -7.69 5.86
N HIS A 54 4.89 -8.66 5.36
CA HIS A 54 5.27 -9.50 4.23
C HIS A 54 5.47 -8.68 2.95
N GLU A 55 4.54 -7.78 2.67
CA GLU A 55 4.60 -6.96 1.46
C GLU A 55 5.82 -6.06 1.45
N ILE A 56 6.10 -5.40 2.57
CA ILE A 56 7.26 -4.51 2.69
C ILE A 56 8.56 -5.27 2.95
N ARG A 57 8.50 -6.56 3.23
CA ARG A 57 9.66 -7.43 3.52
C ARG A 57 10.56 -6.83 4.59
N SER A 58 9.97 -6.45 5.70
CA SER A 58 10.69 -5.83 6.79
C SER A 58 10.30 -6.44 8.13
N ASN A 59 10.65 -5.78 9.21
CA ASN A 59 10.40 -6.27 10.57
C ASN A 59 9.20 -5.58 11.20
N HIS A 60 8.84 -5.99 12.42
CA HIS A 60 7.71 -5.41 13.16
C HIS A 60 7.90 -3.91 13.41
N TYR A 61 9.11 -3.48 13.71
CA TYR A 61 9.40 -2.08 13.96
C TYR A 61 9.07 -1.22 12.74
N MET A 62 9.55 -1.62 11.58
CA MET A 62 9.28 -0.90 10.33
C MET A 62 7.80 -0.97 9.94
N THR A 63 7.18 -2.13 10.13
CA THR A 63 5.75 -2.30 9.86
C THR A 63 4.92 -1.34 10.70
N ASN A 64 5.19 -1.25 12.00
CA ASN A 64 4.49 -0.32 12.88
C ASN A 64 4.70 1.12 12.45
N LYS A 65 5.93 1.47 12.10
CA LYS A 65 6.26 2.81 11.62
C LYS A 65 5.50 3.18 10.35
N VAL A 66 5.41 2.27 9.40
CA VAL A 66 4.67 2.47 8.14
C VAL A 66 3.18 2.63 8.43
N VAL A 67 2.60 1.76 9.23
CA VAL A 67 1.17 1.82 9.56
C VAL A 67 0.85 3.12 10.30
N GLU A 68 1.66 3.52 11.25
CA GLU A 68 1.49 4.79 11.98
C GLU A 68 1.55 5.99 11.05
N GLN A 69 2.49 5.98 10.10
CA GLN A 69 2.62 7.06 9.12
C GLN A 69 1.39 7.15 8.22
N LEU A 70 0.92 6.01 7.72
CA LEU A 70 -0.26 5.96 6.87
C LEU A 70 -1.52 6.41 7.62
N LEU A 71 -1.62 6.03 8.90
CA LEU A 71 -2.73 6.45 9.75
C LEU A 71 -2.69 7.96 10.01
N ALA A 72 -1.51 8.50 10.31
CA ALA A 72 -1.33 9.94 10.53
C ALA A 72 -1.67 10.76 9.28
N ASP A 73 -1.37 10.23 8.10
CA ASP A 73 -1.67 10.88 6.82
C ASP A 73 -3.13 10.73 6.40
N GLY A 74 -3.91 9.93 7.12
CA GLY A 74 -5.31 9.69 6.78
C GLY A 74 -5.53 8.73 5.62
N PHE A 75 -4.52 7.96 5.24
CA PHE A 75 -4.59 7.03 4.11
C PHE A 75 -5.13 5.67 4.47
N VAL A 76 -5.13 5.33 5.75
CA VAL A 76 -5.69 4.08 6.26
C VAL A 76 -6.46 4.33 7.55
N THR A 77 -7.33 3.37 7.89
CA THR A 77 -7.90 3.23 9.21
C THR A 77 -7.40 1.92 9.80
N VAL A 78 -7.32 1.87 11.14
CA VAL A 78 -6.87 0.67 11.85
C VAL A 78 -7.92 0.34 12.91
N GLU A 79 -8.35 -0.91 12.90
CA GLU A 79 -9.34 -1.42 13.83
C GLU A 79 -8.78 -2.65 14.53
N ALA A 80 -8.96 -2.76 15.84
CA ALA A 80 -8.57 -3.94 16.60
C ALA A 80 -9.80 -4.82 16.81
N VAL A 81 -9.74 -6.05 16.30
CA VAL A 81 -10.82 -7.03 16.42
C VAL A 81 -10.22 -8.33 16.94
N GLU A 82 -10.66 -8.76 18.13
CA GLU A 82 -10.21 -10.01 18.74
C GLU A 82 -8.67 -10.15 18.81
N GLY A 83 -8.00 -9.07 19.19
CA GLY A 83 -6.55 -9.06 19.33
C GLY A 83 -5.79 -8.95 18.02
N ARG A 84 -6.50 -8.80 16.91
CA ARG A 84 -5.88 -8.64 15.58
C ARG A 84 -6.22 -7.28 15.02
N TYR A 85 -5.32 -6.75 14.19
CA TYR A 85 -5.52 -5.47 13.53
C TYR A 85 -6.05 -5.68 12.12
N ARG A 86 -7.07 -4.87 11.79
CA ARG A 86 -7.60 -4.78 10.42
C ARG A 86 -7.28 -3.40 9.90
N ILE A 87 -6.53 -3.36 8.80
CA ILE A 87 -6.08 -2.13 8.18
C ILE A 87 -6.83 -1.97 6.87
N ARG A 88 -7.54 -0.84 6.72
CA ARG A 88 -8.33 -0.54 5.52
C ARG A 88 -7.82 0.72 4.88
N ILE A 89 -7.78 0.75 3.54
CA ILE A 89 -7.44 1.95 2.81
C ILE A 89 -8.64 2.92 2.82
N THR A 90 -8.35 4.21 2.88
CA THR A 90 -9.37 5.26 2.78
C THR A 90 -9.43 5.79 1.35
N LYS A 91 -10.47 6.60 1.06
CA LYS A 91 -10.55 7.32 -0.21
C LYS A 91 -9.30 8.16 -0.45
N ALA A 92 -8.82 8.86 0.58
CA ALA A 92 -7.60 9.65 0.48
C ALA A 92 -6.39 8.77 0.12
N GLY A 93 -6.30 7.58 0.71
CA GLY A 93 -5.24 6.62 0.40
C GLY A 93 -5.28 6.15 -1.05
N ILE A 94 -6.47 5.83 -1.56
CA ILE A 94 -6.66 5.40 -2.95
C ILE A 94 -6.22 6.52 -3.91
N LEU A 95 -6.71 7.74 -3.68
CA LEU A 95 -6.38 8.89 -4.54
C LEU A 95 -4.89 9.23 -4.47
N HIS A 96 -4.31 9.11 -3.28
CA HIS A 96 -2.89 9.35 -3.09
C HIS A 96 -2.04 8.38 -3.91
N ILE A 97 -2.29 7.07 -3.76
CA ILE A 97 -1.46 6.07 -4.44
C ILE A 97 -1.69 6.07 -5.96
N ARG A 98 -2.91 6.36 -6.40
CA ARG A 98 -3.19 6.52 -7.82
C ARG A 98 -2.34 7.64 -8.43
N LYS A 99 -2.26 8.77 -7.73
CA LYS A 99 -1.49 9.93 -8.18
C LYS A 99 0.02 9.69 -8.15
N TYR A 100 0.51 9.04 -7.10
CA TYR A 100 1.94 8.96 -6.82
C TYR A 100 2.62 7.70 -7.36
N ASN A 101 1.88 6.68 -7.82
CA ASN A 101 2.49 5.47 -8.38
C ASN A 101 3.44 5.78 -9.54
N GLU A 102 3.08 6.70 -10.41
CA GLU A 102 3.95 7.10 -11.52
C GLU A 102 5.23 7.74 -11.01
N PHE A 103 5.11 8.62 -10.01
CA PHE A 103 6.25 9.24 -9.36
C PHE A 103 7.17 8.20 -8.72
N TYR A 104 6.60 7.26 -7.95
CA TYR A 104 7.37 6.21 -7.30
C TYR A 104 8.07 5.32 -8.32
N ARG A 105 7.42 4.98 -9.42
CA ARG A 105 8.04 4.20 -10.50
C ARG A 105 9.26 4.88 -11.10
N ARG A 106 9.22 6.19 -11.20
CA ARG A 106 10.35 6.97 -11.75
C ARG A 106 11.51 7.07 -10.76
N ILE A 107 11.19 7.48 -9.54
CA ILE A 107 12.22 7.85 -8.55
C ILE A 107 12.80 6.62 -7.86
N TYR A 108 11.98 5.61 -7.62
CA TYR A 108 12.35 4.42 -6.86
C TYR A 108 12.40 3.15 -7.72
N ALA A 109 12.59 3.29 -9.03
CA ALA A 109 12.57 2.16 -9.95
C ALA A 109 13.52 1.04 -9.54
N GLU A 110 14.75 1.38 -9.16
CA GLU A 110 15.76 0.40 -8.75
C GLU A 110 15.33 -0.34 -7.47
N GLN A 111 14.83 0.40 -6.47
CA GLN A 111 14.38 -0.15 -5.21
C GLN A 111 13.16 -1.07 -5.42
N ILE A 112 12.25 -0.68 -6.29
CA ILE A 112 11.05 -1.47 -6.60
C ILE A 112 11.46 -2.77 -7.31
N ARG A 113 12.32 -2.71 -8.29
CA ARG A 113 12.82 -3.90 -9.01
C ARG A 113 13.54 -4.85 -8.05
N ASP A 114 14.39 -4.32 -7.19
CA ASP A 114 15.09 -5.13 -6.19
C ASP A 114 14.11 -5.80 -5.24
N HIS A 115 13.12 -5.05 -4.78
CA HIS A 115 12.12 -5.57 -3.83
C HIS A 115 11.31 -6.74 -4.41
N TYR A 116 10.93 -6.66 -5.67
CA TYR A 116 10.06 -7.65 -6.31
C TYR A 116 10.82 -8.62 -7.23
N LYS A 117 12.14 -8.66 -7.16
CA LYS A 117 12.95 -9.47 -8.11
C LYS A 117 12.63 -10.97 -8.11
N TYR A 118 12.20 -11.51 -6.98
CA TYR A 118 11.87 -12.94 -6.88
C TYR A 118 10.38 -13.24 -7.07
N ALA A 119 9.52 -12.30 -6.74
CA ALA A 119 8.08 -12.46 -6.83
C ALA A 119 7.50 -12.03 -8.18
N GLY A 120 8.29 -11.34 -9.00
CA GLY A 120 7.82 -10.70 -10.22
C GLY A 120 7.30 -9.30 -9.97
N LEU A 121 7.45 -8.41 -10.96
CA LEU A 121 7.05 -7.02 -10.84
C LEU A 121 5.52 -6.90 -10.71
N PRO A 122 5.04 -6.06 -9.81
CA PRO A 122 3.60 -5.85 -9.66
C PRO A 122 3.01 -5.11 -10.86
N TYR A 123 1.70 -5.26 -11.06
CA TYR A 123 1.00 -4.65 -12.20
C TYR A 123 1.13 -3.13 -12.24
N TRP A 124 1.22 -2.48 -11.09
CA TRP A 124 1.32 -1.01 -11.00
C TRP A 124 2.71 -0.47 -11.39
N PHE A 125 3.68 -1.36 -11.55
CA PHE A 125 5.04 -1.00 -11.97
C PHE A 125 5.20 -1.29 -13.46
N ARG A 126 4.70 -0.42 -14.28
CA ARG A 126 4.81 -0.58 -15.74
C ARG A 126 5.02 0.76 -16.43
#